data_dbea262048ec68b5455d7d6b7efff35e
#
_entry.id   dbea262048ec68b5455d7d6b7efff35e
#
_cell.length_a   1.000
_cell.length_b   1.000
_cell.length_c   1.000
_cell.angle_alpha   90.00
_cell.angle_beta   90.00
_cell.angle_gamma   90.00
#
_symmetry.space_group_name_H-M   'P 1'
#
loop_
_entity.id
_entity.type
_entity.pdbx_description
1 polymer ?
#
loop_
_entity_poly.entity_id
_entity_poly.type
_entity_poly.pdbx_seq_one_letter_code
_entity_poly.pdbx_strand_id
1 'polypeptide(L)'
;MNAFGEKKIVLVLGNGFDLSLKLRTSYSDFARSNEWRIMYNEYVDELSKRPSLLKHLQYRSDIDEWFNIEGALLDYVRRDNIDASNRDIAKDRKEHEVLCTALGKYLTNHVEKSSHSLFDFPATRLLSLMARKQNTKIYTFNYTPLDLLLGVMNITDTIETVYIHGKAADDSLVLGIETDFEDNIIPGYEFLLKSYNPNYKSIEIYEDMKMSDEVIIFGHSLNMIDSVYFDDFFQELISNKASYHRITVICKDEMSKNSILDNIKKMGISIPKLFQYGKLEFILTKNISENSKDGSAFEELLNRISN
;
A
#
# COMPACT_ATOMS: atom_id res chain seq x y z
N MET A 1 -28.14 4.43 -31.09
CA MET A 1 -27.55 3.31 -30.36
C MET A 1 -26.22 3.81 -29.86
N ASN A 2 -26.14 4.12 -28.58
CA ASN A 2 -24.99 4.81 -27.98
C ASN A 2 -23.83 3.82 -27.84
N ALA A 3 -22.78 4.07 -28.61
CA ALA A 3 -21.49 3.42 -28.46
C ALA A 3 -20.67 4.11 -27.34
N PHE A 4 -21.26 4.31 -26.19
CA PHE A 4 -20.49 4.65 -24.99
C PHE A 4 -20.28 3.34 -24.24
N GLY A 5 -19.10 2.74 -24.42
CA GLY A 5 -18.66 1.65 -23.58
C GLY A 5 -18.70 2.10 -22.11
N GLU A 6 -18.92 1.16 -21.20
CA GLU A 6 -18.84 1.45 -19.77
C GLU A 6 -17.46 2.03 -19.43
N LYS A 7 -17.42 3.05 -18.57
CA LYS A 7 -16.17 3.67 -18.10
C LYS A 7 -15.24 2.62 -17.50
N LYS A 8 -13.98 2.67 -17.93
CA LYS A 8 -12.92 1.88 -17.31
C LYS A 8 -12.33 2.66 -16.12
N ILE A 9 -12.35 2.06 -14.94
CA ILE A 9 -11.89 2.68 -13.70
C ILE A 9 -10.80 1.83 -13.07
N VAL A 10 -9.71 2.48 -12.69
CA VAL A 10 -8.63 1.87 -11.90
C VAL A 10 -8.66 2.47 -10.49
N LEU A 11 -8.75 1.60 -9.49
CA LEU A 11 -8.64 1.96 -8.08
C LEU A 11 -7.32 1.45 -7.52
N VAL A 12 -6.49 2.37 -7.04
CA VAL A 12 -5.23 2.07 -6.36
C VAL A 12 -5.42 2.24 -4.86
N LEU A 13 -5.12 1.18 -4.10
CA LEU A 13 -5.25 1.17 -2.65
C LEU A 13 -3.88 1.15 -1.98
N GLY A 14 -3.67 2.05 -1.01
CA GLY A 14 -2.55 2.02 -0.07
C GLY A 14 -3.05 1.94 1.37
N ASN A 15 -2.15 1.83 2.34
CA ASN A 15 -2.49 1.58 3.74
C ASN A 15 -3.45 2.61 4.36
N GLY A 16 -3.47 3.85 3.86
CA GLY A 16 -4.45 4.85 4.29
C GLY A 16 -5.91 4.46 4.02
N PHE A 17 -6.17 3.58 3.04
CA PHE A 17 -7.50 2.99 2.85
C PHE A 17 -7.90 2.14 4.06
N ASP A 18 -7.06 1.21 4.48
CA ASP A 18 -7.30 0.36 5.64
C ASP A 18 -7.48 1.19 6.92
N LEU A 19 -6.60 2.18 7.13
CA LEU A 19 -6.67 3.08 8.27
C LEU A 19 -7.94 3.94 8.26
N SER A 20 -8.51 4.27 7.10
CA SER A 20 -9.77 4.99 6.99
C SER A 20 -10.97 4.15 7.45
N LEU A 21 -10.84 2.83 7.38
CA LEU A 21 -11.78 1.83 7.92
C LEU A 21 -11.54 1.54 9.42
N LYS A 22 -10.64 2.28 10.08
CA LYS A 22 -10.20 2.02 11.46
C LYS A 22 -9.51 0.68 11.65
N LEU A 23 -9.05 0.05 10.59
CA LEU A 23 -8.22 -1.14 10.69
C LEU A 23 -6.82 -0.75 11.20
N ARG A 24 -6.30 -1.56 12.12
CA ARG A 24 -4.95 -1.38 12.68
C ARG A 24 -3.95 -2.17 11.83
N THR A 25 -3.66 -1.70 10.63
CA THR A 25 -2.81 -2.40 9.66
C THR A 25 -1.44 -1.76 9.49
N SER A 26 -1.09 -0.78 10.34
CA SER A 26 0.25 -0.20 10.32
C SER A 26 1.28 -1.16 10.89
N TYR A 27 2.54 -1.04 10.44
CA TYR A 27 3.65 -1.79 11.00
C TYR A 27 3.85 -1.51 12.50
N SER A 28 3.54 -0.30 12.98
CA SER A 28 3.56 0.04 14.41
C SER A 28 2.46 -0.69 15.19
N ASP A 29 1.27 -0.92 14.60
CA ASP A 29 0.23 -1.72 15.25
C ASP A 29 0.62 -3.19 15.31
N PHE A 30 1.21 -3.72 14.23
CA PHE A 30 1.73 -5.09 14.19
C PHE A 30 2.82 -5.31 15.23
N ALA A 31 3.80 -4.41 15.35
CA ALA A 31 4.88 -4.50 16.33
C ALA A 31 4.39 -4.52 17.80
N ARG A 32 3.18 -4.00 18.06
CA ARG A 32 2.54 -4.02 19.39
C ARG A 32 1.55 -5.18 19.57
N SER A 33 1.42 -6.04 18.56
CA SER A 33 0.46 -7.14 18.56
C SER A 33 0.92 -8.35 19.39
N ASN A 34 -0.03 -9.25 19.64
CA ASN A 34 0.27 -10.52 20.27
C ASN A 34 1.06 -11.45 19.33
N GLU A 35 0.78 -11.39 18.04
CA GLU A 35 1.48 -12.16 17.00
C GLU A 35 2.97 -11.80 16.94
N TRP A 36 3.30 -10.50 17.01
CA TRP A 36 4.68 -10.03 17.12
C TRP A 36 5.36 -10.57 18.38
N ARG A 37 4.71 -10.41 19.53
CA ARG A 37 5.28 -10.85 20.82
C ARG A 37 5.54 -12.36 20.88
N ILE A 38 4.62 -13.17 20.36
CA ILE A 38 4.79 -14.63 20.30
C ILE A 38 5.98 -14.98 19.40
N MET A 39 6.02 -14.44 18.18
CA MET A 39 7.12 -14.62 17.24
C MET A 39 8.47 -14.22 17.86
N TYR A 40 8.54 -13.01 18.43
CA TYR A 40 9.78 -12.51 19.01
C TYR A 40 10.30 -13.43 20.14
N ASN A 41 9.45 -13.81 21.09
CA ASN A 41 9.83 -14.67 22.20
C ASN A 41 10.24 -16.08 21.78
N GLU A 42 9.70 -16.59 20.67
CA GLU A 42 10.02 -17.93 20.17
C GLU A 42 11.37 -17.97 19.44
N TYR A 43 11.70 -16.92 18.67
CA TYR A 43 12.85 -16.94 17.76
C TYR A 43 14.05 -16.12 18.23
N VAL A 44 13.86 -15.20 19.18
CA VAL A 44 14.94 -14.35 19.69
C VAL A 44 15.52 -14.87 20.99
N ASP A 45 16.83 -15.13 20.98
CA ASP A 45 17.60 -15.36 22.20
C ASP A 45 18.15 -14.03 22.75
N GLU A 46 17.49 -13.52 23.78
CA GLU A 46 17.87 -12.23 24.41
C GLU A 46 19.27 -12.31 25.09
N LEU A 47 19.71 -13.48 25.50
CA LEU A 47 21.03 -13.66 26.12
C LEU A 47 22.16 -13.64 25.10
N SER A 48 21.87 -13.89 23.85
CA SER A 48 22.85 -13.85 22.79
C SER A 48 23.30 -12.40 22.53
N LYS A 49 24.60 -12.17 22.50
CA LYS A 49 25.18 -10.88 22.09
C LYS A 49 25.25 -10.70 20.58
N ARG A 50 24.89 -11.71 19.79
CA ARG A 50 24.92 -11.62 18.31
C ARG A 50 23.76 -10.74 17.81
N PRO A 51 24.02 -9.88 16.82
CA PRO A 51 22.97 -9.20 16.11
C PRO A 51 21.98 -10.20 15.51
N SER A 52 20.71 -9.85 15.44
CA SER A 52 19.70 -10.62 14.75
C SER A 52 18.69 -9.67 14.12
N LEU A 53 18.07 -10.10 13.03
CA LEU A 53 17.10 -9.29 12.29
C LEU A 53 15.95 -8.85 13.19
N LEU A 54 15.34 -9.77 13.93
CA LEU A 54 14.21 -9.45 14.81
C LEU A 54 14.61 -8.54 15.97
N LYS A 55 15.81 -8.67 16.53
CA LYS A 55 16.31 -7.71 17.56
C LYS A 55 16.41 -6.30 17.01
N HIS A 56 16.95 -6.16 15.80
CA HIS A 56 17.04 -4.86 15.15
C HIS A 56 15.65 -4.27 14.90
N LEU A 57 14.73 -5.05 14.37
CA LEU A 57 13.35 -4.60 14.13
C LEU A 57 12.62 -4.21 15.41
N GLN A 58 12.82 -4.98 16.52
CA GLN A 58 12.26 -4.62 17.83
C GLN A 58 12.82 -3.28 18.29
N TYR A 59 14.14 -3.11 18.27
CA TYR A 59 14.78 -1.86 18.65
C TYR A 59 14.23 -0.66 17.84
N ARG A 60 14.11 -0.81 16.51
CA ARG A 60 13.54 0.23 15.65
C ARG A 60 12.08 0.52 15.97
N SER A 61 11.28 -0.51 16.27
CA SER A 61 9.86 -0.35 16.64
C SER A 61 9.67 0.40 17.97
N ASP A 62 10.66 0.33 18.86
CA ASP A 62 10.62 0.98 20.18
C ASP A 62 11.00 2.45 20.10
N ILE A 63 11.83 2.87 19.13
CA ILE A 63 12.36 4.23 19.05
C ILE A 63 11.77 5.07 17.92
N ASP A 64 11.28 4.43 16.85
CA ASP A 64 10.73 5.15 15.70
C ASP A 64 9.27 5.55 15.95
N GLU A 65 8.97 6.84 15.87
CA GLU A 65 7.59 7.35 15.97
C GLU A 65 6.69 6.74 14.86
N TRP A 66 7.27 6.53 13.68
CA TRP A 66 6.65 5.87 12.53
C TRP A 66 7.49 4.65 12.11
N PHE A 67 7.26 3.54 12.77
CA PHE A 67 7.97 2.31 12.46
C PHE A 67 7.64 1.80 11.04
N ASN A 68 8.68 1.66 10.22
CA ASN A 68 8.62 1.10 8.88
C ASN A 68 9.52 -0.12 8.79
N ILE A 69 8.94 -1.31 8.66
CA ILE A 69 9.68 -2.57 8.59
C ILE A 69 10.64 -2.59 7.40
N GLU A 70 10.21 -2.18 6.20
CA GLU A 70 11.04 -2.21 4.99
C GLU A 70 12.27 -1.30 5.12
N GLY A 71 12.07 -0.09 5.64
CA GLY A 71 13.18 0.82 5.96
C GLY A 71 14.13 0.24 7.02
N ALA A 72 13.60 -0.40 8.06
CA ALA A 72 14.41 -1.04 9.10
C ALA A 72 15.17 -2.28 8.59
N LEU A 73 14.58 -3.05 7.66
CA LEU A 73 15.27 -4.13 6.95
C LEU A 73 16.46 -3.59 6.14
N LEU A 74 16.25 -2.50 5.38
CA LEU A 74 17.32 -1.86 4.62
C LEU A 74 18.45 -1.38 5.53
N ASP A 75 18.12 -0.67 6.60
CA ASP A 75 19.12 -0.20 7.58
C ASP A 75 19.92 -1.35 8.18
N TYR A 76 19.28 -2.47 8.45
CA TYR A 76 19.96 -3.66 8.98
C TYR A 76 21.00 -4.20 8.00
N VAL A 77 20.70 -4.29 6.72
CA VAL A 77 21.56 -4.98 5.73
C VAL A 77 22.46 -4.08 4.92
N ARG A 78 22.48 -2.78 5.16
CA ARG A 78 23.38 -1.86 4.45
C ARG A 78 24.85 -2.22 4.68
N ARG A 79 25.67 -2.12 3.62
CA ARG A 79 27.11 -2.43 3.66
C ARG A 79 27.91 -1.56 4.60
N ASP A 80 27.46 -0.34 4.85
CA ASP A 80 28.09 0.60 5.79
C ASP A 80 27.73 0.34 7.26
N ASN A 81 26.90 -0.67 7.53
CA ASN A 81 26.55 -1.03 8.89
C ASN A 81 27.69 -1.74 9.61
N ILE A 82 28.19 -1.14 10.69
CA ILE A 82 29.39 -1.56 11.44
C ILE A 82 29.27 -2.96 12.04
N ASP A 83 28.05 -3.41 12.34
CA ASP A 83 27.80 -4.71 12.99
C ASP A 83 27.67 -5.90 12.00
N ALA A 84 27.99 -5.67 10.73
CA ALA A 84 27.81 -6.66 9.67
C ALA A 84 28.58 -7.97 9.86
N SER A 85 29.76 -7.94 10.51
CA SER A 85 30.73 -9.05 10.55
C SER A 85 30.31 -10.25 11.43
N ASN A 86 29.33 -10.08 12.31
CA ASN A 86 28.93 -11.11 13.30
C ASN A 86 27.51 -11.65 13.09
N ARG A 87 26.93 -11.46 11.92
CA ARG A 87 25.56 -11.87 11.61
C ARG A 87 25.49 -13.33 11.17
N ASP A 88 24.38 -13.96 11.51
CA ASP A 88 24.04 -15.30 11.05
C ASP A 88 22.97 -15.20 9.96
N ILE A 89 23.39 -15.17 8.69
CA ILE A 89 22.52 -15.00 7.54
C ILE A 89 21.42 -16.08 7.47
N ALA A 90 21.74 -17.33 7.84
CA ALA A 90 20.78 -18.42 7.81
C ALA A 90 19.69 -18.23 8.89
N LYS A 91 20.10 -17.76 10.06
CA LYS A 91 19.16 -17.40 11.13
C LYS A 91 18.30 -16.20 10.74
N ASP A 92 18.90 -15.15 10.20
CA ASP A 92 18.18 -13.94 9.77
C ASP A 92 17.17 -14.25 8.65
N ARG A 93 17.50 -15.17 7.74
CA ARG A 93 16.54 -15.67 6.73
C ARG A 93 15.34 -16.34 7.40
N LYS A 94 15.59 -17.19 8.39
CA LYS A 94 14.52 -17.85 9.13
C LYS A 94 13.66 -16.85 9.92
N GLU A 95 14.29 -15.86 10.53
CA GLU A 95 13.60 -14.77 11.23
C GLU A 95 12.72 -13.95 10.29
N HIS A 96 13.15 -13.71 9.05
CA HIS A 96 12.32 -13.04 8.01
C HIS A 96 11.11 -13.90 7.59
N GLU A 97 11.29 -15.20 7.39
CA GLU A 97 10.17 -16.11 7.06
C GLU A 97 9.09 -16.10 8.15
N VAL A 98 9.50 -16.17 9.42
CA VAL A 98 8.54 -16.15 10.53
C VAL A 98 7.90 -14.76 10.72
N LEU A 99 8.63 -13.69 10.42
CA LEU A 99 8.10 -12.34 10.39
C LEU A 99 6.95 -12.21 9.37
N CYS A 100 7.16 -12.68 8.14
CA CYS A 100 6.12 -12.69 7.10
C CYS A 100 4.89 -13.49 7.54
N THR A 101 5.11 -14.67 8.13
CA THR A 101 4.02 -15.53 8.66
C THR A 101 3.25 -14.83 9.78
N ALA A 102 3.95 -14.18 10.72
CA ALA A 102 3.32 -13.46 11.83
C ALA A 102 2.52 -12.25 11.35
N LEU A 103 3.07 -11.50 10.40
CA LEU A 103 2.36 -10.37 9.78
C LEU A 103 1.09 -10.84 9.05
N GLY A 104 1.18 -11.92 8.28
CA GLY A 104 0.04 -12.49 7.58
C GLY A 104 -1.09 -12.90 8.54
N LYS A 105 -0.76 -13.62 9.62
CA LYS A 105 -1.70 -14.00 10.68
C LYS A 105 -2.34 -12.78 11.35
N TYR A 106 -1.52 -11.78 11.68
CA TYR A 106 -1.99 -10.55 12.30
C TYR A 106 -3.05 -9.85 11.44
N LEU A 107 -2.74 -9.62 10.16
CA LEU A 107 -3.64 -8.91 9.24
C LEU A 107 -4.95 -9.68 9.03
N THR A 108 -4.88 -10.99 8.78
CA THR A 108 -6.06 -11.86 8.60
C THR A 108 -6.96 -11.84 9.84
N ASN A 109 -6.39 -12.12 11.03
CA ASN A 109 -7.14 -12.11 12.28
C ASN A 109 -7.77 -10.76 12.59
N HIS A 110 -7.08 -9.67 12.23
CA HIS A 110 -7.57 -8.33 12.51
C HIS A 110 -8.76 -7.96 11.62
N VAL A 111 -8.75 -8.31 10.33
CA VAL A 111 -9.88 -8.11 9.42
C VAL A 111 -11.11 -8.91 9.89
N GLU A 112 -10.95 -10.19 10.19
CA GLU A 112 -12.04 -11.06 10.66
C GLU A 112 -12.74 -10.52 11.91
N LYS A 113 -11.98 -9.98 12.85
CA LYS A 113 -12.52 -9.41 14.10
C LYS A 113 -13.20 -8.06 13.91
N SER A 114 -12.99 -7.39 12.80
CA SER A 114 -13.50 -6.03 12.55
C SER A 114 -14.94 -5.97 12.02
N SER A 115 -15.64 -7.09 11.91
CA SER A 115 -16.87 -7.31 11.15
C SER A 115 -18.08 -6.39 11.48
N HIS A 116 -18.09 -5.71 12.62
CA HIS A 116 -19.31 -5.02 13.09
C HIS A 116 -19.33 -3.50 12.90
N SER A 117 -18.32 -2.88 12.34
CA SER A 117 -18.19 -1.41 12.29
C SER A 117 -17.87 -0.78 10.93
N LEU A 118 -17.84 -1.55 9.83
CA LEU A 118 -17.26 -1.10 8.57
C LEU A 118 -18.25 -0.45 7.58
N PHE A 119 -19.55 -0.37 7.91
CA PHE A 119 -20.59 -0.05 6.91
C PHE A 119 -20.71 1.43 6.52
N ASP A 120 -20.36 2.37 7.39
CA ASP A 120 -20.62 3.80 7.19
C ASP A 120 -19.42 4.63 6.75
N PHE A 121 -18.34 3.98 6.36
CA PHE A 121 -17.13 4.69 5.92
C PHE A 121 -17.17 5.04 4.43
N PRO A 122 -16.59 6.19 4.01
CA PRO A 122 -16.40 6.54 2.60
C PRO A 122 -15.71 5.43 1.80
N ALA A 123 -14.73 4.76 2.41
CA ALA A 123 -14.03 3.62 1.81
C ALA A 123 -14.97 2.46 1.48
N THR A 124 -15.89 2.11 2.40
CA THR A 124 -16.89 1.05 2.18
C THR A 124 -17.86 1.41 1.06
N ARG A 125 -18.33 2.66 1.03
CA ARG A 125 -19.24 3.14 -0.01
C ARG A 125 -18.60 3.09 -1.39
N LEU A 126 -17.34 3.54 -1.50
CA LEU A 126 -16.58 3.47 -2.75
C LEU A 126 -16.38 2.02 -3.19
N LEU A 127 -15.92 1.16 -2.29
CA LEU A 127 -15.64 -0.25 -2.60
C LEU A 127 -16.90 -1.00 -3.03
N SER A 128 -18.04 -0.77 -2.33
CA SER A 128 -19.33 -1.36 -2.67
C SER A 128 -19.83 -0.93 -4.05
N LEU A 129 -19.55 0.31 -4.44
CA LEU A 129 -19.91 0.81 -5.76
C LEU A 129 -19.01 0.19 -6.85
N MET A 130 -17.70 0.14 -6.60
CA MET A 130 -16.74 -0.47 -7.52
C MET A 130 -17.04 -1.95 -7.77
N ALA A 131 -17.45 -2.70 -6.74
CA ALA A 131 -17.77 -4.12 -6.85
C ALA A 131 -18.95 -4.42 -7.82
N ARG A 132 -19.83 -3.44 -8.03
CA ARG A 132 -21.00 -3.57 -8.92
C ARG A 132 -20.72 -3.17 -10.38
N LYS A 133 -19.49 -2.73 -10.68
CA LYS A 133 -19.10 -2.25 -12.00
C LYS A 133 -18.22 -3.28 -12.71
N GLN A 134 -18.51 -3.59 -13.98
CA GLN A 134 -17.79 -4.64 -14.73
C GLN A 134 -16.40 -4.19 -15.19
N ASN A 135 -16.22 -2.90 -15.51
CA ASN A 135 -14.96 -2.36 -16.05
C ASN A 135 -14.11 -1.69 -14.96
N THR A 136 -14.03 -2.33 -13.79
CA THR A 136 -13.22 -1.86 -12.66
C THR A 136 -12.12 -2.83 -12.34
N LYS A 137 -10.93 -2.29 -12.03
CA LYS A 137 -9.79 -3.08 -11.58
C LYS A 137 -9.16 -2.43 -10.36
N ILE A 138 -8.82 -3.24 -9.36
CA ILE A 138 -8.17 -2.79 -8.14
C ILE A 138 -6.71 -3.22 -8.14
N TYR A 139 -5.82 -2.28 -7.90
CA TYR A 139 -4.42 -2.51 -7.57
C TYR A 139 -4.22 -2.16 -6.10
N THR A 140 -3.77 -3.11 -5.31
CA THR A 140 -3.53 -2.88 -3.87
C THR A 140 -2.08 -3.08 -3.51
N PHE A 141 -1.53 -2.08 -2.82
CA PHE A 141 -0.21 -2.13 -2.19
C PHE A 141 -0.30 -2.68 -0.77
N ASN A 142 -1.54 -2.93 -0.27
CA ASN A 142 -1.78 -3.47 1.05
C ASN A 142 -1.68 -5.00 1.03
N TYR A 143 -1.14 -5.56 2.08
CA TYR A 143 -1.16 -7.02 2.31
C TYR A 143 -2.51 -7.53 2.80
N THR A 144 -3.42 -6.62 3.19
CA THR A 144 -4.76 -6.94 3.70
C THR A 144 -5.57 -7.70 2.66
N PRO A 145 -6.12 -8.89 2.99
CA PRO A 145 -6.93 -9.66 2.05
C PRO A 145 -8.23 -8.93 1.72
N LEU A 146 -8.34 -8.37 0.52
CA LEU A 146 -9.50 -7.58 0.10
C LEU A 146 -10.75 -8.46 -0.05
N ASP A 147 -10.60 -9.69 -0.49
CA ASP A 147 -11.67 -10.68 -0.56
C ASP A 147 -12.29 -10.98 0.81
N LEU A 148 -11.45 -11.12 1.84
CA LEU A 148 -11.91 -11.26 3.21
C LEU A 148 -12.62 -9.99 3.68
N LEU A 149 -12.05 -8.82 3.37
CA LEU A 149 -12.64 -7.53 3.72
C LEU A 149 -14.00 -7.31 3.05
N LEU A 150 -14.15 -7.67 1.76
CA LEU A 150 -15.42 -7.66 1.04
C LEU A 150 -16.46 -8.57 1.71
N GLY A 151 -16.04 -9.79 2.11
CA GLY A 151 -16.90 -10.72 2.85
C GLY A 151 -17.40 -10.13 4.17
N VAL A 152 -16.51 -9.50 4.95
CA VAL A 152 -16.85 -8.82 6.20
C VAL A 152 -17.85 -7.66 5.98
N MET A 153 -17.75 -6.95 4.85
CA MET A 153 -18.64 -5.87 4.44
C MET A 153 -19.96 -6.38 3.81
N ASN A 154 -20.17 -7.71 3.71
CA ASN A 154 -21.27 -8.33 2.99
C ASN A 154 -21.37 -7.90 1.51
N ILE A 155 -20.23 -7.64 0.87
CA ILE A 155 -20.14 -7.38 -0.56
C ILE A 155 -19.87 -8.74 -1.24
N THR A 156 -20.84 -9.23 -1.98
CA THR A 156 -20.79 -10.56 -2.62
C THR A 156 -20.24 -10.52 -4.05
N ASP A 157 -20.21 -9.33 -4.63
CA ASP A 157 -19.68 -9.15 -5.98
C ASP A 157 -18.15 -9.29 -6.00
N THR A 158 -17.62 -9.87 -7.05
CA THR A 158 -16.17 -10.05 -7.22
C THR A 158 -15.59 -8.89 -8.02
N ILE A 159 -14.44 -8.38 -7.56
CA ILE A 159 -13.68 -7.34 -8.26
C ILE A 159 -12.33 -7.91 -8.67
N GLU A 160 -11.91 -7.68 -9.92
CA GLU A 160 -10.56 -8.00 -10.33
C GLU A 160 -9.57 -7.23 -9.47
N THR A 161 -8.81 -7.95 -8.65
CA THR A 161 -7.85 -7.37 -7.71
C THR A 161 -6.45 -7.92 -7.94
N VAL A 162 -5.50 -7.00 -8.12
CA VAL A 162 -4.08 -7.29 -8.26
C VAL A 162 -3.35 -6.82 -7.01
N TYR A 163 -2.69 -7.75 -6.33
CA TYR A 163 -1.84 -7.46 -5.17
C TYR A 163 -0.41 -7.21 -5.62
N ILE A 164 0.07 -5.98 -5.46
CA ILE A 164 1.43 -5.57 -5.88
C ILE A 164 2.50 -6.32 -5.08
N HIS A 165 2.29 -6.46 -3.77
CA HIS A 165 3.23 -7.06 -2.83
C HIS A 165 2.72 -8.37 -2.23
N GLY A 166 1.80 -9.07 -2.93
CA GLY A 166 1.18 -10.28 -2.41
C GLY A 166 0.12 -10.04 -1.35
N LYS A 167 -0.44 -11.11 -0.79
CA LYS A 167 -1.60 -11.12 0.09
C LYS A 167 -1.31 -11.92 1.37
N ALA A 168 -1.82 -11.44 2.50
CA ALA A 168 -1.58 -12.05 3.81
C ALA A 168 -2.20 -13.45 3.98
N ALA A 169 -3.25 -13.78 3.22
CA ALA A 169 -4.05 -14.99 3.44
C ALA A 169 -3.50 -16.25 2.76
N ASP A 170 -2.55 -16.15 1.82
CA ASP A 170 -2.11 -17.26 0.98
C ASP A 170 -0.59 -17.44 0.91
N ASP A 171 0.14 -16.95 1.91
CA ASP A 171 1.60 -17.01 2.01
C ASP A 171 2.33 -16.37 0.80
N SER A 172 1.64 -15.53 0.02
CA SER A 172 2.23 -14.83 -1.14
C SER A 172 2.89 -13.49 -0.79
N LEU A 173 3.03 -13.18 0.48
CA LEU A 173 3.57 -11.91 0.99
C LEU A 173 4.99 -11.66 0.45
N VAL A 174 5.17 -10.49 -0.16
CA VAL A 174 6.46 -9.99 -0.68
C VAL A 174 6.91 -8.81 0.20
N LEU A 175 7.30 -9.14 1.45
CA LEU A 175 7.87 -8.17 2.38
C LEU A 175 9.37 -8.09 2.16
N GLY A 176 9.90 -6.89 1.89
CA GLY A 176 11.33 -6.75 1.63
C GLY A 176 11.75 -5.36 1.20
N ILE A 177 12.93 -5.30 0.60
CA ILE A 177 13.61 -4.09 0.15
C ILE A 177 13.49 -4.02 -1.37
N GLU A 178 13.39 -2.81 -1.93
CA GLU A 178 13.37 -2.62 -3.39
C GLU A 178 14.74 -2.99 -4.01
N THR A 179 14.68 -3.49 -5.25
CA THR A 179 15.87 -4.00 -5.97
C THR A 179 16.91 -2.91 -6.24
N ASP A 180 16.53 -1.65 -6.33
CA ASP A 180 17.44 -0.52 -6.54
C ASP A 180 18.52 -0.39 -5.44
N PHE A 181 18.36 -1.09 -4.33
CA PHE A 181 19.33 -1.14 -3.23
C PHE A 181 20.27 -2.34 -3.28
N GLU A 182 20.20 -3.21 -4.31
CA GLU A 182 20.99 -4.45 -4.39
C GLU A 182 22.49 -4.21 -4.22
N ASP A 183 23.06 -3.21 -4.87
CA ASP A 183 24.46 -2.86 -4.76
C ASP A 183 24.90 -2.36 -3.37
N ASN A 184 23.95 -1.98 -2.53
CA ASN A 184 24.18 -1.36 -1.23
C ASN A 184 24.00 -2.30 -0.05
N ILE A 185 23.60 -3.56 -0.28
CA ILE A 185 23.37 -4.54 0.78
C ILE A 185 24.57 -5.49 0.96
N ILE A 186 24.63 -6.08 2.16
CA ILE A 186 25.62 -7.10 2.50
C ILE A 186 25.34 -8.37 1.67
N PRO A 187 26.36 -8.97 1.00
CA PRO A 187 26.17 -10.21 0.26
C PRO A 187 25.60 -11.33 1.13
N GLY A 188 24.64 -12.08 0.58
CA GLY A 188 23.90 -13.15 1.28
C GLY A 188 22.52 -12.72 1.79
N TYR A 189 22.20 -11.40 1.75
CA TYR A 189 20.89 -10.89 2.12
C TYR A 189 19.96 -10.61 0.92
N GLU A 190 20.29 -11.13 -0.26
CA GLU A 190 19.49 -10.96 -1.48
C GLU A 190 18.05 -11.49 -1.29
N PHE A 191 17.84 -12.41 -0.34
CA PHE A 191 16.50 -12.92 0.00
C PHE A 191 15.55 -11.84 0.56
N LEU A 192 16.09 -10.70 1.00
CA LEU A 192 15.29 -9.55 1.43
C LEU A 192 14.90 -8.63 0.26
N LEU A 193 15.51 -8.79 -0.92
CA LEU A 193 15.09 -8.03 -2.10
C LEU A 193 13.77 -8.58 -2.63
N LYS A 194 12.80 -7.70 -2.84
CA LYS A 194 11.46 -8.09 -3.34
C LYS A 194 11.55 -8.89 -4.63
N SER A 195 12.46 -8.53 -5.56
CA SER A 195 12.68 -9.23 -6.83
C SER A 195 13.17 -10.67 -6.69
N TYR A 196 13.76 -11.04 -5.56
CA TYR A 196 14.21 -12.41 -5.27
C TYR A 196 13.13 -13.27 -4.60
N ASN A 197 12.00 -12.66 -4.24
CA ASN A 197 10.87 -13.41 -3.68
C ASN A 197 10.17 -14.19 -4.80
N PRO A 198 9.91 -15.50 -4.65
CA PRO A 198 9.25 -16.32 -5.70
C PRO A 198 7.83 -15.85 -6.04
N ASN A 199 7.20 -15.09 -5.17
CA ASN A 199 5.87 -14.51 -5.39
C ASN A 199 5.93 -13.12 -6.05
N TYR A 200 7.13 -12.54 -6.21
CA TYR A 200 7.27 -11.26 -6.89
C TYR A 200 6.83 -11.37 -8.35
N LYS A 201 6.03 -10.41 -8.78
CA LYS A 201 5.54 -10.33 -10.16
C LYS A 201 5.79 -8.93 -10.68
N SER A 202 6.32 -8.84 -11.90
CA SER A 202 6.26 -7.59 -12.66
C SER A 202 4.80 -7.30 -12.98
N ILE A 203 4.28 -6.18 -12.50
CA ILE A 203 2.87 -5.81 -12.64
C ILE A 203 2.78 -4.53 -13.46
N GLU A 204 2.15 -4.63 -14.61
CA GLU A 204 1.96 -3.51 -15.54
C GLU A 204 0.69 -2.70 -15.17
N ILE A 205 0.75 -1.99 -14.03
CA ILE A 205 -0.32 -1.07 -13.64
C ILE A 205 -0.45 0.12 -14.60
N TYR A 206 0.66 0.52 -15.23
CA TYR A 206 0.74 1.64 -16.15
C TYR A 206 -0.26 1.54 -17.30
N GLU A 207 -0.32 0.39 -18.00
CA GLU A 207 -1.20 0.20 -19.16
C GLU A 207 -2.69 0.30 -18.76
N ASP A 208 -3.06 -0.25 -17.60
CA ASP A 208 -4.43 -0.14 -17.13
C ASP A 208 -4.80 1.28 -16.70
N MET A 209 -3.89 2.01 -16.03
CA MET A 209 -4.11 3.42 -15.71
C MET A 209 -4.24 4.27 -16.98
N LYS A 210 -3.37 4.04 -17.97
CA LYS A 210 -3.38 4.74 -19.26
C LYS A 210 -4.67 4.49 -20.05
N MET A 211 -5.20 3.28 -19.97
CA MET A 211 -6.43 2.89 -20.69
C MET A 211 -7.71 3.20 -19.93
N SER A 212 -7.61 3.76 -18.72
CA SER A 212 -8.77 4.08 -17.88
C SER A 212 -9.29 5.49 -18.15
N ASP A 213 -10.58 5.70 -17.90
CA ASP A 213 -11.20 7.03 -17.92
C ASP A 213 -10.98 7.78 -16.60
N GLU A 214 -10.85 7.03 -15.50
CA GLU A 214 -10.63 7.57 -14.16
C GLU A 214 -9.69 6.67 -13.35
N VAL A 215 -8.68 7.29 -12.74
CA VAL A 215 -7.77 6.68 -11.78
C VAL A 215 -8.08 7.23 -10.39
N ILE A 216 -8.41 6.36 -9.47
CA ILE A 216 -8.69 6.72 -8.08
C ILE A 216 -7.56 6.16 -7.21
N ILE A 217 -6.88 7.02 -6.46
CA ILE A 217 -5.79 6.63 -5.56
C ILE A 217 -6.28 6.86 -4.13
N PHE A 218 -6.56 5.80 -3.39
CA PHE A 218 -7.07 5.91 -2.03
C PHE A 218 -6.03 5.45 -1.00
N GLY A 219 -5.57 6.39 -0.19
CA GLY A 219 -4.69 6.11 0.94
C GLY A 219 -3.28 5.67 0.59
N HIS A 220 -2.85 5.85 -0.65
CA HIS A 220 -1.48 5.61 -1.09
C HIS A 220 -0.66 6.90 -1.00
N SER A 221 0.55 6.81 -0.47
CA SER A 221 1.43 7.97 -0.24
C SER A 221 2.16 8.44 -1.47
N LEU A 222 2.18 7.66 -2.55
CA LEU A 222 3.01 7.87 -3.75
C LEU A 222 4.47 8.12 -3.37
N ASN A 223 5.00 7.32 -2.43
CA ASN A 223 6.39 7.46 -1.99
C ASN A 223 7.38 7.05 -3.10
N MET A 224 8.66 7.40 -2.92
CA MET A 224 9.69 7.12 -3.91
C MET A 224 9.96 5.62 -4.12
N ILE A 225 9.66 4.78 -3.12
CA ILE A 225 9.83 3.33 -3.23
C ILE A 225 8.89 2.75 -4.27
N ASP A 226 7.65 3.27 -4.31
CA ASP A 226 6.63 2.81 -5.25
C ASP A 226 6.56 3.66 -6.53
N SER A 227 7.50 4.61 -6.74
CA SER A 227 7.45 5.56 -7.87
C SER A 227 7.46 4.86 -9.22
N VAL A 228 8.18 3.75 -9.33
CA VAL A 228 8.27 2.92 -10.55
C VAL A 228 6.90 2.52 -11.13
N TYR A 229 5.87 2.43 -10.29
CA TYR A 229 4.51 2.10 -10.74
C TYR A 229 3.73 3.30 -11.29
N PHE A 230 4.20 4.54 -11.04
CA PHE A 230 3.45 5.77 -11.32
C PHE A 230 4.17 6.75 -12.24
N ASP A 231 5.50 6.71 -12.28
CA ASP A 231 6.33 7.71 -12.98
C ASP A 231 5.95 7.84 -14.45
N ASP A 232 5.93 6.74 -15.18
CA ASP A 232 5.63 6.74 -16.63
C ASP A 232 4.20 7.25 -16.89
N PHE A 233 3.24 6.85 -16.07
CA PHE A 233 1.86 7.31 -16.19
C PHE A 233 1.74 8.83 -16.00
N PHE A 234 2.35 9.38 -14.95
CA PHE A 234 2.32 10.82 -14.71
C PHE A 234 3.09 11.61 -15.77
N GLN A 235 4.25 11.09 -16.23
CA GLN A 235 5.03 11.71 -17.29
C GLN A 235 4.24 11.78 -18.62
N GLU A 236 3.60 10.69 -19.02
CA GLU A 236 2.77 10.67 -20.21
C GLU A 236 1.60 11.65 -20.09
N LEU A 237 0.93 11.66 -18.95
CA LEU A 237 -0.22 12.52 -18.70
C LEU A 237 0.12 14.01 -18.85
N ILE A 238 1.26 14.47 -18.31
CA ILE A 238 1.69 15.87 -18.43
C ILE A 238 2.27 16.22 -19.80
N SER A 239 2.64 15.22 -20.58
CA SER A 239 3.18 15.38 -21.96
C SER A 239 2.07 15.38 -23.01
N ASN A 240 1.01 14.62 -22.79
CA ASN A 240 -0.10 14.44 -23.70
C ASN A 240 -1.26 15.38 -23.33
N LYS A 241 -1.28 16.59 -23.93
CA LYS A 241 -2.30 17.62 -23.66
C LYS A 241 -3.75 17.21 -24.03
N ALA A 242 -3.92 16.14 -24.78
CA ALA A 242 -5.22 15.61 -25.19
C ALA A 242 -5.75 14.50 -24.24
N SER A 243 -5.09 14.26 -23.13
CA SER A 243 -5.52 13.26 -22.15
C SER A 243 -6.88 13.64 -21.53
N TYR A 244 -7.82 12.71 -21.58
CA TYR A 244 -9.13 12.82 -20.93
C TYR A 244 -9.17 12.18 -19.53
N HIS A 245 -8.03 11.72 -19.04
CA HIS A 245 -7.95 11.08 -17.73
C HIS A 245 -8.30 12.04 -16.59
N ARG A 246 -8.95 11.50 -15.60
CA ARG A 246 -9.17 12.16 -14.33
C ARG A 246 -8.46 11.38 -13.23
N ILE A 247 -7.79 12.10 -12.35
CA ILE A 247 -7.13 11.49 -11.19
C ILE A 247 -7.78 12.06 -9.93
N THR A 248 -8.34 11.17 -9.12
CA THR A 248 -8.88 11.51 -7.80
C THR A 248 -8.01 10.88 -6.72
N VAL A 249 -7.38 11.70 -5.89
CA VAL A 249 -6.59 11.24 -4.75
C VAL A 249 -7.40 11.43 -3.46
N ILE A 250 -7.69 10.33 -2.79
CA ILE A 250 -8.40 10.32 -1.51
C ILE A 250 -7.37 10.08 -0.40
N CYS A 251 -7.18 11.06 0.47
CA CYS A 251 -6.21 10.99 1.56
C CYS A 251 -6.83 11.52 2.87
N LYS A 252 -6.09 11.39 3.98
CA LYS A 252 -6.62 11.66 5.30
C LYS A 252 -6.90 13.15 5.55
N ASP A 253 -5.92 14.02 5.28
CA ASP A 253 -5.94 15.43 5.65
C ASP A 253 -4.94 16.25 4.79
N GLU A 254 -4.88 17.58 5.02
CA GLU A 254 -3.97 18.48 4.29
C GLU A 254 -2.49 18.10 4.44
N MET A 255 -2.08 17.56 5.58
CA MET A 255 -0.69 17.13 5.77
C MET A 255 -0.37 15.94 4.86
N SER A 256 -1.27 14.96 4.78
CA SER A 256 -1.15 13.82 3.86
C SER A 256 -1.13 14.28 2.39
N LYS A 257 -2.00 15.20 2.01
CA LYS A 257 -2.04 15.80 0.67
C LYS A 257 -0.72 16.49 0.31
N ASN A 258 -0.18 17.32 1.22
CA ASN A 258 1.09 18.01 0.98
C ASN A 258 2.25 17.01 0.81
N SER A 259 2.30 15.97 1.64
CA SER A 259 3.28 14.89 1.51
C SER A 259 3.20 14.18 0.15
N ILE A 260 1.98 13.90 -0.34
CA ILE A 260 1.76 13.30 -1.67
C ILE A 260 2.25 14.23 -2.77
N LEU A 261 1.93 15.52 -2.71
CA LEU A 261 2.40 16.52 -3.68
C LEU A 261 3.92 16.63 -3.69
N ASP A 262 4.57 16.61 -2.52
CA ASP A 262 6.02 16.60 -2.41
C ASP A 262 6.65 15.34 -3.02
N ASN A 263 6.04 14.18 -2.83
CA ASN A 263 6.51 12.93 -3.44
C ASN A 263 6.37 12.98 -4.96
N ILE A 264 5.23 13.40 -5.51
CA ILE A 264 5.03 13.60 -6.95
C ILE A 264 6.09 14.57 -7.51
N LYS A 265 6.39 15.65 -6.80
CA LYS A 265 7.44 16.60 -7.20
C LYS A 265 8.82 15.96 -7.21
N LYS A 266 9.15 15.09 -6.24
CA LYS A 266 10.42 14.34 -6.22
C LYS A 266 10.57 13.39 -7.40
N MET A 267 9.48 12.86 -7.95
CA MET A 267 9.45 12.10 -9.21
C MET A 267 9.71 12.98 -10.44
N GLY A 268 9.97 14.28 -10.27
CA GLY A 268 10.19 15.22 -11.39
C GLY A 268 8.91 15.65 -12.12
N ILE A 269 7.74 15.38 -11.57
CA ILE A 269 6.45 15.67 -12.18
C ILE A 269 6.03 17.12 -11.89
N SER A 270 5.61 17.84 -12.92
CA SER A 270 5.11 19.21 -12.81
C SER A 270 3.70 19.23 -12.23
N ILE A 271 3.57 19.60 -10.95
CA ILE A 271 2.27 19.70 -10.27
C ILE A 271 1.26 20.59 -11.01
N PRO A 272 1.60 21.82 -11.50
CA PRO A 272 0.65 22.64 -12.26
C PRO A 272 0.13 21.96 -13.52
N LYS A 273 0.99 21.24 -14.25
CA LYS A 273 0.58 20.50 -15.44
C LYS A 273 -0.33 19.32 -15.09
N LEU A 274 -0.06 18.64 -13.97
CA LEU A 274 -0.88 17.53 -13.52
C LEU A 274 -2.30 17.98 -13.15
N PHE A 275 -2.45 19.11 -12.48
CA PHE A 275 -3.77 19.73 -12.25
C PHE A 275 -4.47 20.12 -13.56
N GLN A 276 -3.72 20.67 -14.52
CA GLN A 276 -4.28 21.15 -15.78
C GLN A 276 -4.68 20.01 -16.71
N TYR A 277 -3.81 19.03 -16.92
CA TYR A 277 -3.98 17.97 -17.92
C TYR A 277 -4.58 16.69 -17.33
N GLY A 278 -4.19 16.31 -16.11
CA GLY A 278 -4.68 15.14 -15.40
C GLY A 278 -5.95 15.39 -14.60
N LYS A 279 -6.48 16.62 -14.60
CA LYS A 279 -7.65 16.98 -13.78
C LYS A 279 -7.54 16.43 -12.37
N LEU A 280 -6.34 16.57 -11.78
CA LEU A 280 -6.05 16.08 -10.44
C LEU A 280 -6.95 16.75 -9.41
N GLU A 281 -7.67 15.97 -8.64
CA GLU A 281 -8.43 16.47 -7.49
C GLU A 281 -8.07 15.70 -6.22
N PHE A 282 -8.25 16.36 -5.07
CA PHE A 282 -8.04 15.75 -3.76
C PHE A 282 -9.33 15.76 -2.96
N ILE A 283 -9.60 14.66 -2.24
CA ILE A 283 -10.70 14.52 -1.30
C ILE A 283 -10.10 14.12 0.05
N LEU A 284 -10.37 14.91 1.10
CA LEU A 284 -9.83 14.70 2.43
C LEU A 284 -10.83 13.98 3.32
N THR A 285 -10.53 12.73 3.70
CA THR A 285 -11.49 11.87 4.44
C THR A 285 -11.88 12.43 5.79
N LYS A 286 -10.99 13.18 6.48
CA LYS A 286 -11.31 13.86 7.74
C LYS A 286 -12.40 14.93 7.62
N ASN A 287 -12.58 15.50 6.44
CA ASN A 287 -13.49 16.62 6.20
C ASN A 287 -14.81 16.17 5.56
N ILE A 288 -14.96 14.88 5.26
CA ILE A 288 -16.20 14.38 4.64
C ILE A 288 -17.34 14.49 5.66
N SER A 289 -18.27 15.39 5.39
CA SER A 289 -19.54 15.56 6.08
C SER A 289 -20.59 16.09 5.11
N GLU A 290 -21.89 16.00 5.43
CA GLU A 290 -23.01 16.31 4.53
C GLU A 290 -22.92 17.68 3.83
N ASN A 291 -22.33 18.69 4.46
CA ASN A 291 -22.26 20.05 3.92
C ASN A 291 -20.83 20.53 3.68
N SER A 292 -19.87 19.64 3.65
CA SER A 292 -18.46 20.01 3.40
C SER A 292 -18.11 19.98 1.91
N LYS A 293 -17.07 20.73 1.54
CA LYS A 293 -16.51 20.67 0.18
C LYS A 293 -16.05 19.26 -0.18
N ASP A 294 -15.34 18.58 0.73
CA ASP A 294 -14.86 17.22 0.52
C ASP A 294 -16.00 16.20 0.47
N GLY A 295 -17.07 16.41 1.26
CA GLY A 295 -18.29 15.60 1.19
C GLY A 295 -18.97 15.72 -0.18
N SER A 296 -19.16 16.95 -0.67
CA SER A 296 -19.73 17.20 -2.01
C SER A 296 -18.86 16.60 -3.12
N ALA A 297 -17.54 16.76 -3.05
CA ALA A 297 -16.61 16.18 -4.03
C ALA A 297 -16.64 14.64 -3.99
N PHE A 298 -16.81 14.04 -2.83
CA PHE A 298 -16.93 12.59 -2.69
C PHE A 298 -18.25 12.07 -3.30
N GLU A 299 -19.37 12.74 -3.06
CA GLU A 299 -20.66 12.39 -3.71
C GLU A 299 -20.60 12.56 -5.22
N GLU A 300 -19.94 13.61 -5.73
CA GLU A 300 -19.72 13.79 -7.16
C GLU A 300 -18.87 12.64 -7.74
N LEU A 301 -17.83 12.19 -7.02
CA LEU A 301 -17.03 11.02 -7.43
C LEU A 301 -17.92 9.77 -7.52
N LEU A 302 -18.71 9.47 -6.50
CA LEU A 302 -19.62 8.31 -6.51
C LEU A 302 -20.61 8.38 -7.66
N ASN A 303 -21.18 9.56 -7.93
CA ASN A 303 -22.09 9.77 -9.06
C ASN A 303 -21.40 9.57 -10.42
N ARG A 304 -20.15 10.04 -10.58
CA ARG A 304 -19.36 9.82 -11.81
C ARG A 304 -19.06 8.35 -12.07
N ILE A 305 -18.81 7.60 -11.01
CA ILE A 305 -18.57 6.15 -11.09
C ILE A 305 -19.89 5.42 -11.42
N SER A 306 -21.00 5.85 -10.85
CA SER A 306 -22.31 5.19 -11.04
C SER A 306 -22.83 5.29 -12.48
N ASN A 307 -22.54 6.39 -13.16
CA ASN A 307 -22.97 6.69 -14.55
C ASN A 307 -21.93 6.24 -15.54
#